data_0c21bfd456c0c3bcec830a7a4bbd2869
#
_entry.id   0c21bfd456c0c3bcec830a7a4bbd2869
#
_cell.length_a   1.000
_cell.length_b   1.000
_cell.length_c   1.000
_cell.angle_alpha   90.00
_cell.angle_beta   90.00
_cell.angle_gamma   90.00
#
_symmetry.space_group_name_H-M   'P 1'
#
loop_
_entity.id
_entity.type
_entity.pdbx_description
1 polymer ?
#
loop_
_entity_poly.entity_id
_entity_poly.type
_entity_poly.pdbx_seq_one_letter_code
_entity_poly.pdbx_strand_id
1 'polypeptide(L)'
;DPNDPSVIWLGTGENVGGRHVAYGDGVFKSENGGRSWKNMGLRKSEHISKIIVHPDNSDVVWVASQGPLWSSGGERGLYKTTDGGKNWKKVLGGGEWTGVTDILIDPRNPDRLYAATWQRHRTVAALMGGGPESGLHRSEDGGETWTKLKSGLPGSNKGKIGIAISPQKPDVLYAAIELERTKGAVYKSIDRGSSWKKMSNTVSGATGPHYYQELYASPHKFDRLYLMNVRILTSEDGGKTFVQLRERDKHSDNHSIAFRENDPNYLLVGTDAGIYESFDLAETWKYHKNLPITQFYKVAVNNAYPFYHIFGGTQDNGSAGGPSRTDERQGIRNAHWYKILGADGHQTATDPVYNDIVYGEFQQGVLHRVDLKTGEAVLIQPQPREGEKYERWNWDSPILVSPHKPERLFFASQRVWKSENRGDSWEPISGDLTRDEERLDLPIMGRRHGWDNSWDVKAMSNYNTITSISE
;
A
#
# COMPACT_ATOMS: atom_id res chain seq x y z
N ASP A 1 -0.23 -21.12 -11.99
CA ASP A 1 -0.99 -22.35 -12.03
C ASP A 1 -0.08 -23.53 -11.60
N PRO A 2 -0.44 -24.30 -10.57
CA PRO A 2 0.38 -25.41 -10.09
C PRO A 2 0.52 -26.55 -11.12
N ASN A 3 -0.40 -26.63 -12.10
CA ASN A 3 -0.39 -27.70 -13.11
C ASN A 3 0.33 -27.28 -14.40
N ASP A 4 0.45 -25.98 -14.68
CA ASP A 4 1.13 -25.44 -15.85
C ASP A 4 1.86 -24.12 -15.50
N PRO A 5 3.20 -24.17 -15.34
CA PRO A 5 3.98 -22.99 -14.97
C PRO A 5 4.02 -21.90 -16.05
N SER A 6 3.53 -22.16 -17.26
CA SER A 6 3.37 -21.14 -18.31
C SER A 6 2.09 -20.32 -18.13
N VAL A 7 1.13 -20.81 -17.35
CA VAL A 7 -0.10 -20.11 -17.01
C VAL A 7 0.10 -19.29 -15.73
N ILE A 8 -0.04 -17.97 -15.87
CA ILE A 8 0.12 -17.04 -14.76
C ILE A 8 -1.13 -16.18 -14.62
N TRP A 9 -1.64 -16.08 -13.39
CA TRP A 9 -2.73 -15.18 -13.03
C TRP A 9 -2.19 -13.95 -12.32
N LEU A 10 -2.67 -12.77 -12.69
CA LEU A 10 -2.29 -11.48 -12.12
C LEU A 10 -3.53 -10.72 -11.67
N GLY A 11 -3.61 -10.39 -10.39
CA GLY A 11 -4.57 -9.44 -9.84
C GLY A 11 -3.94 -8.05 -9.79
N THR A 12 -4.69 -7.03 -10.22
CA THR A 12 -4.19 -5.65 -10.26
C THR A 12 -4.74 -4.80 -9.13
N GLY A 13 -4.05 -3.69 -8.83
CA GLY A 13 -4.32 -2.78 -7.73
C GLY A 13 -3.59 -3.15 -6.44
N GLU A 14 -3.24 -2.14 -5.64
CA GLU A 14 -2.49 -2.34 -4.40
C GLU A 14 -3.36 -2.92 -3.28
N ASN A 15 -2.80 -3.89 -2.53
CA ASN A 15 -3.48 -4.60 -1.43
C ASN A 15 -3.42 -3.83 -0.10
N VAL A 16 -3.56 -2.52 -0.12
CA VAL A 16 -3.50 -1.67 1.07
C VAL A 16 -4.64 -0.66 1.13
N GLY A 17 -4.83 -0.01 2.27
CA GLY A 17 -5.82 1.04 2.48
C GLY A 17 -5.24 2.45 2.48
N GLY A 18 -4.06 2.66 1.88
CA GLY A 18 -3.38 3.94 1.80
C GLY A 18 -4.11 4.98 0.93
N ARG A 19 -3.78 6.26 1.06
CA ARG A 19 -4.39 7.32 0.22
C ARG A 19 -3.80 7.42 -1.18
N HIS A 20 -2.62 6.88 -1.38
CA HIS A 20 -1.86 6.91 -2.64
C HIS A 20 -2.02 5.63 -3.48
N VAL A 21 -2.83 4.68 -3.01
CA VAL A 21 -2.94 3.36 -3.65
C VAL A 21 -3.42 3.47 -5.08
N ALA A 22 -2.67 2.85 -5.99
CA ALA A 22 -3.08 2.69 -7.36
C ALA A 22 -4.18 1.64 -7.48
N TYR A 23 -5.23 1.97 -8.22
CA TYR A 23 -6.30 1.03 -8.55
C TYR A 23 -5.97 0.25 -9.83
N GLY A 24 -6.45 -0.99 -9.88
CA GLY A 24 -6.27 -1.88 -11.01
C GLY A 24 -7.48 -1.96 -11.92
N ASP A 25 -7.35 -2.77 -12.97
CA ASP A 25 -8.38 -3.04 -14.00
C ASP A 25 -8.75 -4.54 -14.02
N GLY A 26 -8.84 -5.16 -12.85
CA GLY A 26 -9.29 -6.53 -12.71
C GLY A 26 -8.20 -7.60 -12.76
N VAL A 27 -8.59 -8.78 -13.25
CA VAL A 27 -7.74 -9.99 -13.32
C VAL A 27 -7.20 -10.16 -14.73
N PHE A 28 -5.92 -10.50 -14.82
CA PHE A 28 -5.27 -10.85 -16.07
C PHE A 28 -4.74 -12.29 -16.02
N LYS A 29 -4.74 -12.94 -17.18
CA LYS A 29 -4.16 -14.28 -17.38
C LYS A 29 -3.14 -14.25 -18.51
N SER A 30 -2.00 -14.86 -18.30
CA SER A 30 -1.03 -15.22 -19.32
C SER A 30 -1.04 -16.72 -19.50
N GLU A 31 -0.89 -17.19 -20.73
CA GLU A 31 -0.79 -18.61 -21.10
C GLU A 31 0.57 -18.92 -21.75
N ASN A 32 1.54 -18.00 -21.64
CA ASN A 32 2.84 -18.11 -22.30
C ASN A 32 4.01 -17.58 -21.44
N GLY A 33 3.93 -17.77 -20.13
CA GLY A 33 4.98 -17.39 -19.19
C GLY A 33 5.14 -15.87 -19.03
N GLY A 34 4.05 -15.12 -19.13
CA GLY A 34 4.03 -13.67 -18.93
C GLY A 34 4.38 -12.84 -20.16
N ARG A 35 4.54 -13.44 -21.34
CA ARG A 35 4.89 -12.72 -22.57
C ARG A 35 3.71 -11.91 -23.13
N SER A 36 2.50 -12.36 -22.91
CA SER A 36 1.28 -11.62 -23.22
C SER A 36 0.21 -11.89 -22.18
N TRP A 37 -0.71 -10.92 -22.03
CA TRP A 37 -1.73 -10.92 -21.00
C TRP A 37 -3.11 -10.64 -21.59
N LYS A 38 -4.11 -11.33 -21.09
CA LYS A 38 -5.51 -11.11 -21.42
C LYS A 38 -6.28 -10.73 -20.16
N ASN A 39 -7.05 -9.64 -20.22
CA ASN A 39 -7.96 -9.30 -19.13
C ASN A 39 -9.10 -10.32 -19.05
N MET A 40 -9.31 -10.89 -17.87
CA MET A 40 -10.29 -11.93 -17.60
C MET A 40 -11.52 -11.42 -16.83
N GLY A 41 -11.67 -10.10 -16.67
CA GLY A 41 -12.83 -9.49 -16.00
C GLY A 41 -12.50 -8.94 -14.61
N LEU A 42 -13.55 -8.74 -13.81
CA LEU A 42 -13.51 -8.08 -12.50
C LEU A 42 -12.89 -6.68 -12.57
N ARG A 43 -13.21 -5.91 -13.60
CA ARG A 43 -12.63 -4.59 -13.87
C ARG A 43 -12.96 -3.53 -12.81
N LYS A 44 -14.06 -3.72 -12.07
CA LYS A 44 -14.49 -2.85 -10.98
C LYS A 44 -14.01 -3.31 -9.62
N SER A 45 -13.07 -4.28 -9.57
CA SER A 45 -12.46 -4.74 -8.33
C SER A 45 -11.54 -3.70 -7.69
N GLU A 46 -10.88 -2.89 -8.50
CA GLU A 46 -9.85 -1.90 -8.17
C GLU A 46 -8.65 -2.47 -7.39
N HIS A 47 -8.88 -3.35 -6.41
CA HIS A 47 -7.84 -3.91 -5.54
C HIS A 47 -8.04 -5.41 -5.34
N ILE A 48 -7.23 -6.22 -6.00
CA ILE A 48 -7.21 -7.67 -5.82
C ILE A 48 -6.09 -8.02 -4.87
N SER A 49 -6.43 -8.67 -3.76
CA SER A 49 -5.49 -9.02 -2.70
C SER A 49 -4.84 -10.38 -2.90
N LYS A 50 -5.58 -11.36 -3.43
CA LYS A 50 -5.06 -12.71 -3.57
C LYS A 50 -5.80 -13.51 -4.63
N ILE A 51 -5.07 -14.39 -5.32
CA ILE A 51 -5.60 -15.34 -6.28
C ILE A 51 -5.12 -16.74 -5.86
N ILE A 52 -6.03 -17.72 -5.89
CA ILE A 52 -5.70 -19.14 -5.70
C ILE A 52 -6.23 -19.92 -6.89
N VAL A 53 -5.36 -20.67 -7.54
CA VAL A 53 -5.74 -21.69 -8.54
C VAL A 53 -5.90 -23.02 -7.81
N HIS A 54 -6.95 -23.75 -8.14
CA HIS A 54 -7.19 -25.08 -7.57
C HIS A 54 -6.03 -26.03 -7.92
N PRO A 55 -5.50 -26.81 -6.96
CA PRO A 55 -4.31 -27.62 -7.18
C PRO A 55 -4.46 -28.69 -8.26
N ASP A 56 -5.66 -29.23 -8.47
CA ASP A 56 -5.93 -30.35 -9.39
C ASP A 56 -6.80 -29.94 -10.60
N ASN A 57 -7.22 -28.66 -10.69
CA ASN A 57 -8.10 -28.19 -11.78
C ASN A 57 -7.86 -26.73 -12.12
N SER A 58 -7.10 -26.47 -13.15
CA SER A 58 -6.72 -25.12 -13.61
C SER A 58 -7.89 -24.23 -14.05
N ASP A 59 -9.07 -24.80 -14.30
CA ASP A 59 -10.28 -24.05 -14.62
C ASP A 59 -10.96 -23.45 -13.39
N VAL A 60 -10.62 -23.93 -12.19
CA VAL A 60 -11.17 -23.42 -10.93
C VAL A 60 -10.19 -22.46 -10.28
N VAL A 61 -10.63 -21.19 -10.13
CA VAL A 61 -9.82 -20.14 -9.54
C VAL A 61 -10.67 -19.28 -8.61
N TRP A 62 -10.11 -18.92 -7.47
CA TRP A 62 -10.70 -17.95 -6.55
C TRP A 62 -9.91 -16.65 -6.56
N VAL A 63 -10.63 -15.53 -6.56
CA VAL A 63 -10.08 -14.17 -6.54
C VAL A 63 -10.66 -13.39 -5.38
N ALA A 64 -9.80 -12.98 -4.45
CA ALA A 64 -10.16 -12.13 -3.33
C ALA A 64 -10.06 -10.66 -3.77
N SER A 65 -11.19 -9.98 -3.84
CA SER A 65 -11.30 -8.57 -4.21
C SER A 65 -11.70 -7.73 -3.02
N GLN A 66 -10.89 -6.72 -2.72
CA GLN A 66 -11.21 -5.73 -1.68
C GLN A 66 -12.21 -4.69 -2.17
N GLY A 67 -12.30 -4.48 -3.49
CA GLY A 67 -13.13 -3.47 -4.13
C GLY A 67 -12.61 -2.04 -3.97
N PRO A 68 -13.33 -1.05 -4.51
CA PRO A 68 -12.98 0.36 -4.44
C PRO A 68 -12.70 0.85 -3.01
N LEU A 69 -11.64 1.63 -2.83
CA LEU A 69 -11.32 2.21 -1.52
C LEU A 69 -12.13 3.50 -1.26
N TRP A 70 -12.34 4.30 -2.31
CA TRP A 70 -12.89 5.65 -2.25
C TRP A 70 -14.39 5.75 -2.52
N SER A 71 -15.01 4.64 -2.92
CA SER A 71 -16.45 4.57 -3.22
C SER A 71 -17.09 3.30 -2.71
N SER A 72 -18.41 3.27 -2.64
CA SER A 72 -19.19 2.06 -2.33
C SER A 72 -19.27 1.12 -3.54
N GLY A 73 -19.72 -0.11 -3.31
CA GLY A 73 -20.03 -1.06 -4.36
C GLY A 73 -18.80 -1.59 -5.09
N GLY A 74 -18.85 -1.63 -6.41
CA GLY A 74 -17.85 -2.28 -7.25
C GLY A 74 -17.90 -3.82 -7.15
N GLU A 75 -16.87 -4.46 -7.64
CA GLU A 75 -16.74 -5.93 -7.57
C GLU A 75 -15.98 -6.34 -6.31
N ARG A 76 -16.63 -6.19 -5.13
CA ARG A 76 -16.13 -6.58 -3.80
C ARG A 76 -16.54 -8.00 -3.46
N GLY A 77 -15.65 -8.74 -2.80
CA GLY A 77 -15.92 -10.07 -2.30
C GLY A 77 -14.96 -11.12 -2.79
N LEU A 78 -15.31 -12.38 -2.57
CA LEU A 78 -14.62 -13.50 -3.16
C LEU A 78 -15.36 -13.95 -4.41
N TYR A 79 -14.64 -14.03 -5.51
CA TYR A 79 -15.15 -14.51 -6.78
C TYR A 79 -14.54 -15.86 -7.10
N LYS A 80 -15.36 -16.76 -7.70
CA LYS A 80 -14.95 -18.08 -8.17
C LYS A 80 -15.27 -18.22 -9.65
N THR A 81 -14.35 -18.78 -10.40
CA THR A 81 -14.59 -19.31 -11.74
C THR A 81 -14.47 -20.83 -11.74
N THR A 82 -15.13 -21.49 -12.69
CA THR A 82 -15.01 -22.92 -12.96
C THR A 82 -14.79 -23.20 -14.45
N ASP A 83 -14.46 -22.14 -15.21
CA ASP A 83 -14.28 -22.19 -16.66
C ASP A 83 -13.03 -21.42 -17.14
N GLY A 84 -12.01 -21.37 -16.28
CA GLY A 84 -10.73 -20.74 -16.58
C GLY A 84 -10.79 -19.22 -16.69
N GLY A 85 -11.74 -18.58 -15.97
CA GLY A 85 -11.88 -17.13 -15.88
C GLY A 85 -12.79 -16.50 -16.93
N LYS A 86 -13.55 -17.29 -17.70
CA LYS A 86 -14.51 -16.76 -18.67
C LYS A 86 -15.72 -16.14 -17.96
N ASN A 87 -16.16 -16.75 -16.86
CA ASN A 87 -17.24 -16.28 -16.02
C ASN A 87 -16.85 -16.28 -14.55
N TRP A 88 -17.36 -15.31 -13.79
CA TRP A 88 -17.10 -15.16 -12.38
C TRP A 88 -18.39 -15.13 -11.56
N LYS A 89 -18.45 -15.93 -10.51
CA LYS A 89 -19.54 -15.94 -9.52
C LYS A 89 -19.03 -15.38 -8.20
N LYS A 90 -19.72 -14.39 -7.62
CA LYS A 90 -19.45 -13.94 -6.26
C LYS A 90 -19.92 -15.02 -5.29
N VAL A 91 -19.03 -15.57 -4.47
CA VAL A 91 -19.31 -16.67 -3.54
C VAL A 91 -19.22 -16.26 -2.06
N LEU A 92 -18.52 -15.14 -1.74
CA LEU A 92 -18.49 -14.57 -0.40
C LEU A 92 -18.40 -13.05 -0.50
N GLY A 93 -19.03 -12.33 0.45
CA GLY A 93 -18.94 -10.88 0.60
C GLY A 93 -20.08 -10.34 1.41
N GLY A 94 -19.90 -9.12 1.91
CA GLY A 94 -20.92 -8.38 2.65
C GLY A 94 -21.62 -7.34 1.76
N GLY A 95 -22.04 -6.25 2.40
CA GLY A 95 -22.65 -5.09 1.76
C GLY A 95 -21.69 -4.27 0.91
N GLU A 96 -22.06 -3.02 0.65
CA GLU A 96 -21.37 -2.11 -0.29
C GLU A 96 -19.93 -1.74 0.09
N TRP A 97 -19.51 -2.04 1.33
CA TRP A 97 -18.22 -1.62 1.88
C TRP A 97 -17.29 -2.79 2.19
N THR A 98 -17.74 -4.05 1.98
CA THR A 98 -17.02 -5.24 2.46
C THR A 98 -16.49 -6.08 1.30
N GLY A 99 -15.16 -6.17 1.21
CA GLY A 99 -14.45 -7.06 0.31
C GLY A 99 -13.80 -8.24 1.05
N VAL A 100 -12.97 -8.98 0.33
CA VAL A 100 -12.15 -10.08 0.87
C VAL A 100 -10.68 -9.70 0.75
N THR A 101 -9.93 -9.79 1.86
CA THR A 101 -8.52 -9.38 1.91
C THR A 101 -7.56 -10.56 1.89
N ASP A 102 -8.00 -11.75 2.27
CA ASP A 102 -7.15 -12.94 2.24
C ASP A 102 -7.98 -14.21 2.03
N ILE A 103 -7.37 -15.22 1.41
CA ILE A 103 -7.94 -16.54 1.20
C ILE A 103 -6.84 -17.61 1.29
N LEU A 104 -7.16 -18.76 1.90
CA LEU A 104 -6.32 -19.93 2.00
C LEU A 104 -7.09 -21.16 1.56
N ILE A 105 -6.34 -22.16 1.05
CA ILE A 105 -6.82 -23.50 0.73
C ILE A 105 -6.14 -24.52 1.64
N ASP A 106 -6.88 -25.50 2.16
CA ASP A 106 -6.27 -26.63 2.88
C ASP A 106 -5.54 -27.53 1.86
N PRO A 107 -4.23 -27.72 1.98
CA PRO A 107 -3.44 -28.47 0.99
C PRO A 107 -3.83 -29.96 0.88
N ARG A 108 -4.60 -30.48 1.84
CA ARG A 108 -5.07 -31.88 1.84
C ARG A 108 -6.50 -32.05 1.31
N ASN A 109 -7.26 -30.94 1.30
CA ASN A 109 -8.64 -30.95 0.85
C ASN A 109 -8.98 -29.61 0.21
N PRO A 110 -8.93 -29.51 -1.12
CA PRO A 110 -9.20 -28.27 -1.85
C PRO A 110 -10.62 -27.71 -1.68
N ASP A 111 -11.57 -28.53 -1.23
CA ASP A 111 -12.93 -28.05 -0.90
C ASP A 111 -12.96 -27.25 0.39
N ARG A 112 -11.93 -27.36 1.23
CA ARG A 112 -11.84 -26.56 2.45
C ARG A 112 -11.06 -25.28 2.20
N LEU A 113 -11.76 -24.15 2.35
CA LEU A 113 -11.21 -22.80 2.19
C LEU A 113 -11.43 -21.97 3.44
N TYR A 114 -10.52 -21.02 3.65
CA TYR A 114 -10.63 -19.99 4.68
C TYR A 114 -10.52 -18.62 4.02
N ALA A 115 -11.34 -17.68 4.42
CA ALA A 115 -11.31 -16.33 3.88
C ALA A 115 -11.49 -15.27 4.97
N ALA A 116 -10.84 -14.12 4.80
CA ALA A 116 -10.96 -12.96 5.64
C ALA A 116 -11.71 -11.85 4.91
N THR A 117 -12.89 -11.46 5.43
CA THR A 117 -13.61 -10.28 4.95
C THR A 117 -13.11 -9.02 5.63
N TRP A 118 -13.11 -7.90 4.91
CA TRP A 118 -12.69 -6.61 5.41
C TRP A 118 -13.66 -5.50 4.96
N GLN A 119 -14.33 -4.87 5.92
CA GLN A 119 -15.16 -3.70 5.72
C GLN A 119 -14.31 -2.45 5.82
N ARG A 120 -14.21 -1.68 4.73
CA ARG A 120 -13.35 -0.51 4.67
C ARG A 120 -13.90 0.59 3.77
N HIS A 121 -13.56 1.83 4.09
CA HIS A 121 -13.82 2.98 3.24
C HIS A 121 -12.88 4.13 3.58
N ARG A 122 -12.54 4.92 2.57
CA ARG A 122 -11.71 6.11 2.72
C ARG A 122 -12.35 7.31 2.04
N THR A 123 -12.24 8.47 2.68
CA THR A 123 -12.47 9.78 2.09
C THR A 123 -11.22 10.64 2.28
N VAL A 124 -11.19 11.84 1.70
CA VAL A 124 -10.10 12.79 1.98
C VAL A 124 -10.04 13.21 3.45
N ALA A 125 -11.15 13.14 4.15
CA ALA A 125 -11.27 13.52 5.56
C ALA A 125 -10.96 12.39 6.55
N ALA A 126 -11.23 11.11 6.19
CA ALA A 126 -11.22 10.02 7.14
C ALA A 126 -10.92 8.65 6.49
N LEU A 127 -10.48 7.71 7.33
CA LEU A 127 -10.31 6.29 7.00
C LEU A 127 -11.13 5.45 7.99
N MET A 128 -11.94 4.53 7.47
CA MET A 128 -12.60 3.47 8.21
C MET A 128 -11.99 2.14 7.81
N GLY A 129 -11.19 1.56 8.70
CA GLY A 129 -10.44 0.32 8.47
C GLY A 129 -11.08 -0.93 9.05
N GLY A 130 -12.36 -0.89 9.43
CA GLY A 130 -13.04 -2.04 10.00
C GLY A 130 -14.53 -1.85 10.21
N GLY A 131 -15.21 -2.92 10.62
CA GLY A 131 -16.64 -2.88 10.89
C GLY A 131 -17.26 -4.27 11.18
N PRO A 132 -18.58 -4.35 11.37
CA PRO A 132 -19.27 -5.58 11.77
C PRO A 132 -19.23 -6.70 10.71
N GLU A 133 -19.00 -6.35 9.44
CA GLU A 133 -18.94 -7.33 8.37
C GLU A 133 -17.53 -7.91 8.17
N SER A 134 -16.50 -7.36 8.84
CA SER A 134 -15.17 -7.96 8.87
C SER A 134 -15.19 -9.25 9.70
N GLY A 135 -14.49 -10.28 9.23
CA GLY A 135 -14.42 -11.55 9.96
C GLY A 135 -13.74 -12.68 9.20
N LEU A 136 -13.61 -13.80 9.90
CA LEU A 136 -13.10 -15.04 9.34
C LEU A 136 -14.23 -15.96 8.94
N HIS A 137 -14.07 -16.65 7.82
CA HIS A 137 -15.05 -17.57 7.24
C HIS A 137 -14.36 -18.85 6.81
N ARG A 138 -15.10 -19.96 6.85
CA ARG A 138 -14.69 -21.27 6.36
C ARG A 138 -15.73 -21.83 5.42
N SER A 139 -15.29 -22.43 4.33
CA SER A 139 -16.05 -23.27 3.43
C SER A 139 -15.55 -24.71 3.53
N GLU A 140 -16.44 -25.68 3.29
CA GLU A 140 -16.13 -27.12 3.19
C GLU A 140 -16.59 -27.72 1.84
N ASP A 141 -17.03 -26.87 0.89
CA ASP A 141 -17.65 -27.23 -0.38
C ASP A 141 -17.04 -26.46 -1.58
N GLY A 142 -15.76 -26.17 -1.53
CA GLY A 142 -15.06 -25.46 -2.59
C GLY A 142 -15.50 -23.99 -2.73
N GLY A 143 -15.99 -23.40 -1.65
CA GLY A 143 -16.38 -21.98 -1.62
C GLY A 143 -17.81 -21.71 -2.07
N GLU A 144 -18.70 -22.70 -2.19
CA GLU A 144 -20.10 -22.48 -2.55
C GLU A 144 -20.89 -21.92 -1.36
N THR A 145 -20.61 -22.41 -0.13
CA THR A 145 -21.18 -21.91 1.10
C THR A 145 -20.12 -21.56 2.15
N TRP A 146 -20.43 -20.61 3.03
CA TRP A 146 -19.48 -20.08 4.00
C TRP A 146 -20.07 -19.95 5.39
N THR A 147 -19.32 -20.40 6.39
CA THR A 147 -19.65 -20.25 7.81
C THR A 147 -18.73 -19.23 8.46
N LYS A 148 -19.27 -18.19 9.10
CA LYS A 148 -18.50 -17.21 9.87
C LYS A 148 -17.99 -17.84 11.17
N LEU A 149 -16.67 -17.80 11.37
CA LEU A 149 -16.00 -18.34 12.54
C LEU A 149 -16.12 -17.37 13.72
N LYS A 150 -16.48 -17.88 14.91
CA LYS A 150 -16.73 -17.04 16.11
C LYS A 150 -16.09 -17.58 17.39
N SER A 151 -15.99 -18.91 17.53
CA SER A 151 -15.58 -19.54 18.78
C SER A 151 -14.14 -19.16 19.16
N GLY A 152 -13.97 -18.51 20.32
CA GLY A 152 -12.67 -18.04 20.82
C GLY A 152 -12.12 -16.78 20.12
N LEU A 153 -12.81 -16.23 19.12
CA LEU A 153 -12.50 -14.96 18.46
C LEU A 153 -13.20 -13.79 19.15
N PRO A 154 -12.67 -12.55 19.03
CA PRO A 154 -13.30 -11.38 19.65
C PRO A 154 -14.69 -11.13 19.09
N GLY A 155 -15.64 -10.77 19.99
CA GLY A 155 -17.01 -10.40 19.61
C GLY A 155 -17.14 -8.99 19.05
N SER A 156 -16.11 -8.12 19.27
CA SER A 156 -16.09 -6.76 18.75
C SER A 156 -15.92 -6.71 17.23
N ASN A 157 -16.18 -5.54 16.65
CA ASN A 157 -15.82 -5.26 15.27
C ASN A 157 -14.33 -5.52 15.02
N LYS A 158 -14.00 -5.91 13.80
CA LYS A 158 -12.64 -6.23 13.38
C LYS A 158 -12.24 -5.37 12.20
N GLY A 159 -10.95 -5.10 12.08
CA GLY A 159 -10.32 -4.52 10.90
C GLY A 159 -9.78 -5.56 9.94
N LYS A 160 -8.61 -5.26 9.39
CA LYS A 160 -7.90 -6.18 8.48
C LYS A 160 -7.43 -7.43 9.24
N ILE A 161 -7.53 -8.56 8.58
CA ILE A 161 -7.15 -9.86 9.13
C ILE A 161 -6.23 -10.55 8.14
N GLY A 162 -5.01 -10.88 8.59
CA GLY A 162 -4.11 -11.78 7.89
C GLY A 162 -4.27 -13.20 8.43
N ILE A 163 -4.29 -14.19 7.56
CA ILE A 163 -4.45 -15.60 7.92
C ILE A 163 -3.32 -16.48 7.37
N ALA A 164 -2.96 -17.52 8.10
CA ALA A 164 -1.99 -18.51 7.66
C ALA A 164 -2.41 -19.91 8.09
N ILE A 165 -2.12 -20.90 7.24
CA ILE A 165 -2.25 -22.34 7.53
C ILE A 165 -0.85 -22.93 7.69
N SER A 166 -0.66 -23.81 8.68
CA SER A 166 0.61 -24.49 8.85
C SER A 166 0.81 -25.54 7.76
N PRO A 167 1.87 -25.45 6.94
CA PRO A 167 2.14 -26.50 5.94
C PRO A 167 2.46 -27.85 6.57
N GLN A 168 3.11 -27.88 7.76
CA GLN A 168 3.45 -29.11 8.46
C GLN A 168 2.26 -29.78 9.15
N LYS A 169 1.30 -28.95 9.62
CA LYS A 169 0.09 -29.42 10.34
C LYS A 169 -1.13 -28.61 9.88
N PRO A 170 -1.75 -28.92 8.74
CA PRO A 170 -2.82 -28.10 8.18
C PRO A 170 -4.12 -28.01 9.03
N ASP A 171 -4.24 -28.75 10.12
CA ASP A 171 -5.26 -28.51 11.14
C ASP A 171 -4.99 -27.26 11.99
N VAL A 172 -3.75 -26.75 11.92
CA VAL A 172 -3.32 -25.56 12.64
C VAL A 172 -3.40 -24.32 11.76
N LEU A 173 -4.13 -23.33 12.22
CA LEU A 173 -4.32 -22.04 11.59
C LEU A 173 -3.89 -20.92 12.53
N TYR A 174 -3.48 -19.82 11.93
CA TYR A 174 -3.12 -18.59 12.63
C TYR A 174 -3.89 -17.42 12.00
N ALA A 175 -4.25 -16.44 12.85
CA ALA A 175 -4.92 -15.22 12.40
C ALA A 175 -4.36 -14.02 13.16
N ALA A 176 -3.88 -13.01 12.44
CA ALA A 176 -3.54 -11.70 12.99
C ALA A 176 -4.74 -10.78 12.76
N ILE A 177 -5.40 -10.35 13.82
CA ILE A 177 -6.68 -9.62 13.78
C ILE A 177 -6.49 -8.21 14.32
N GLU A 178 -6.79 -7.22 13.50
CA GLU A 178 -6.94 -5.83 13.95
C GLU A 178 -8.24 -5.67 14.73
N LEU A 179 -8.16 -5.05 15.92
CA LEU A 179 -9.32 -4.74 16.79
C LEU A 179 -9.63 -3.25 16.85
N GLU A 180 -8.61 -2.45 16.68
CA GLU A 180 -8.62 -1.01 16.42
C GLU A 180 -7.24 -0.63 15.86
N ARG A 181 -7.05 0.58 15.37
CA ARG A 181 -5.84 1.00 14.65
C ARG A 181 -4.50 0.61 15.30
N THR A 182 -4.42 0.69 16.62
CA THR A 182 -3.18 0.41 17.39
C THR A 182 -3.28 -0.84 18.24
N LYS A 183 -4.39 -1.55 18.16
CA LYS A 183 -4.66 -2.76 18.94
C LYS A 183 -5.05 -3.92 18.04
N GLY A 184 -4.60 -5.09 18.42
CA GLY A 184 -4.92 -6.32 17.72
C GLY A 184 -4.48 -7.51 18.55
N ALA A 185 -4.60 -8.67 17.95
CA ALA A 185 -4.14 -9.90 18.57
C ALA A 185 -3.88 -10.98 17.53
N VAL A 186 -2.96 -11.87 17.86
CA VAL A 186 -2.73 -13.11 17.10
C VAL A 186 -3.45 -14.25 17.78
N TYR A 187 -4.14 -15.04 17.00
CA TYR A 187 -4.90 -16.22 17.41
C TYR A 187 -4.38 -17.47 16.73
N LYS A 188 -4.49 -18.60 17.41
CA LYS A 188 -4.14 -19.93 16.87
C LYS A 188 -5.33 -20.86 17.04
N SER A 189 -5.65 -21.61 16.02
CA SER A 189 -6.57 -22.76 16.02
C SER A 189 -5.76 -24.03 15.82
N ILE A 190 -6.18 -25.15 16.42
CA ILE A 190 -5.59 -26.48 16.23
C ILE A 190 -6.61 -27.49 15.70
N ASP A 191 -7.81 -27.02 15.36
CA ASP A 191 -8.99 -27.80 14.98
C ASP A 191 -9.66 -27.27 13.71
N ARG A 192 -8.85 -26.85 12.74
CA ARG A 192 -9.32 -26.35 11.43
C ARG A 192 -10.22 -25.12 11.55
N GLY A 193 -9.94 -24.24 12.51
CA GLY A 193 -10.69 -23.01 12.72
C GLY A 193 -12.00 -23.18 13.49
N SER A 194 -12.31 -24.37 14.02
CA SER A 194 -13.53 -24.59 14.80
C SER A 194 -13.50 -23.85 16.14
N SER A 195 -12.31 -23.72 16.74
CA SER A 195 -12.07 -22.88 17.90
C SER A 195 -10.73 -22.17 17.82
N TRP A 196 -10.62 -21.04 18.51
CA TRP A 196 -9.43 -20.18 18.47
C TRP A 196 -8.99 -19.79 19.88
N LYS A 197 -7.67 -19.76 20.08
CA LYS A 197 -7.03 -19.29 21.31
C LYS A 197 -6.18 -18.06 21.00
N LYS A 198 -6.36 -17.01 21.80
CA LYS A 198 -5.51 -15.84 21.74
C LYS A 198 -4.10 -16.20 22.20
N MET A 199 -3.10 -15.81 21.41
CA MET A 199 -1.69 -16.07 21.66
C MET A 199 -0.97 -14.83 22.20
N SER A 200 -1.16 -13.67 21.56
CA SER A 200 -0.52 -12.39 21.94
C SER A 200 -1.40 -11.19 21.57
N ASN A 201 -0.99 -10.00 22.00
CA ASN A 201 -1.58 -8.72 21.59
C ASN A 201 -0.87 -8.11 20.38
N THR A 202 -0.14 -8.90 19.60
CA THR A 202 0.64 -8.41 18.47
C THR A 202 -0.29 -7.97 17.33
N VAL A 203 0.04 -6.84 16.73
CA VAL A 203 -0.61 -6.26 15.56
C VAL A 203 0.44 -5.51 14.76
N SER A 204 0.25 -5.34 13.46
CA SER A 204 1.11 -4.49 12.65
C SER A 204 1.03 -3.05 13.16
N GLY A 205 2.20 -2.46 13.43
CA GLY A 205 2.34 -1.14 14.04
C GLY A 205 2.52 0.00 13.03
N ALA A 206 3.02 1.11 13.52
CA ALA A 206 3.33 2.33 12.77
C ALA A 206 2.14 2.85 11.95
N THR A 207 2.14 2.70 10.62
CA THR A 207 1.06 3.11 9.73
C THR A 207 -0.24 2.37 10.03
N GLY A 208 -0.17 1.14 10.51
CA GLY A 208 -1.27 0.33 10.99
C GLY A 208 -1.67 -0.81 10.04
N PRO A 209 -2.57 -1.70 10.49
CA PRO A 209 -2.95 -2.90 9.75
C PRO A 209 -3.59 -2.64 8.39
N HIS A 210 -4.17 -1.47 8.16
CA HIS A 210 -4.72 -1.11 6.86
C HIS A 210 -3.66 -1.06 5.75
N TYR A 211 -2.39 -0.94 6.12
CA TYR A 211 -1.24 -0.91 5.22
C TYR A 211 -0.51 -2.25 5.18
N TYR A 212 -0.47 -2.97 6.29
CA TYR A 212 0.19 -4.26 6.48
C TYR A 212 -0.79 -5.36 6.88
N GLN A 213 -0.38 -6.29 7.74
CA GLN A 213 -1.17 -7.34 8.41
C GLN A 213 -1.19 -8.70 7.71
N GLU A 214 -0.51 -8.85 6.57
CA GLU A 214 -0.33 -10.15 5.94
C GLU A 214 0.45 -11.07 6.88
N LEU A 215 -0.07 -12.30 7.08
CA LEU A 215 0.52 -13.31 7.96
C LEU A 215 0.93 -14.53 7.16
N TYR A 216 2.15 -15.00 7.38
CA TYR A 216 2.69 -16.17 6.70
C TYR A 216 3.19 -17.20 7.71
N ALA A 217 2.93 -18.49 7.46
CA ALA A 217 3.53 -19.61 8.19
C ALA A 217 4.72 -20.15 7.41
N SER A 218 5.82 -20.40 8.09
CA SER A 218 7.02 -20.97 7.47
C SER A 218 6.72 -22.36 6.88
N PRO A 219 7.13 -22.65 5.63
CA PRO A 219 7.03 -24.00 5.08
C PRO A 219 8.05 -24.97 5.70
N HIS A 220 9.07 -24.47 6.42
CA HIS A 220 10.19 -25.26 6.91
C HIS A 220 10.17 -25.52 8.42
N LYS A 221 9.44 -24.69 9.19
CA LYS A 221 9.42 -24.84 10.65
C LYS A 221 8.02 -24.62 11.21
N PHE A 222 7.51 -25.64 11.90
CA PHE A 222 6.23 -25.54 12.58
C PHE A 222 6.26 -24.43 13.64
N ASP A 223 5.15 -23.69 13.75
CA ASP A 223 4.96 -22.54 14.65
C ASP A 223 5.86 -21.32 14.36
N ARG A 224 6.66 -21.30 13.29
CA ARG A 224 7.35 -20.10 12.83
C ARG A 224 6.39 -19.29 11.95
N LEU A 225 6.20 -18.02 12.31
CA LEU A 225 5.32 -17.07 11.64
C LEU A 225 6.08 -15.81 11.23
N TYR A 226 5.61 -15.17 10.16
CA TYR A 226 6.06 -13.86 9.71
C TYR A 226 4.83 -12.96 9.56
N LEU A 227 4.80 -11.84 10.27
CA LEU A 227 3.77 -10.81 10.18
C LEU A 227 4.36 -9.59 9.47
N MET A 228 3.77 -9.23 8.31
CA MET A 228 4.20 -8.07 7.54
C MET A 228 3.92 -6.79 8.31
N ASN A 229 4.90 -5.89 8.25
CA ASN A 229 4.91 -4.65 9.02
C ASN A 229 6.03 -3.75 8.48
N VAL A 230 6.19 -2.52 9.01
CA VAL A 230 7.37 -1.67 8.76
C VAL A 230 8.66 -2.47 8.90
N ARG A 231 8.82 -3.18 10.01
CA ARG A 231 9.83 -4.23 10.19
C ARG A 231 9.11 -5.55 10.35
N ILE A 232 9.46 -6.57 9.58
CA ILE A 232 8.85 -7.90 9.69
C ILE A 232 8.94 -8.38 11.12
N LEU A 233 7.81 -8.82 11.66
CA LEU A 233 7.77 -9.47 12.97
C LEU A 233 7.77 -10.98 12.76
N THR A 234 8.66 -11.68 13.47
CA THR A 234 8.74 -13.15 13.43
C THR A 234 8.46 -13.76 14.78
N SER A 235 7.77 -14.89 14.78
CA SER A 235 7.49 -15.73 15.96
C SER A 235 8.03 -17.13 15.72
N GLU A 236 8.55 -17.75 16.78
CA GLU A 236 9.03 -19.13 16.79
C GLU A 236 8.15 -20.07 17.63
N ASP A 237 7.07 -19.55 18.21
CA ASP A 237 6.25 -20.22 19.24
C ASP A 237 4.76 -20.16 18.96
N GLY A 238 4.39 -20.03 17.69
CA GLY A 238 3.01 -20.01 17.22
C GLY A 238 2.27 -18.73 17.57
N GLY A 239 2.96 -17.61 17.63
CA GLY A 239 2.39 -16.29 17.84
C GLY A 239 2.26 -15.84 19.29
N LYS A 240 2.91 -16.53 20.26
CA LYS A 240 2.94 -16.08 21.66
C LYS A 240 3.87 -14.89 21.82
N THR A 241 5.04 -14.95 21.19
CA THR A 241 6.03 -13.88 21.20
C THR A 241 6.41 -13.51 19.77
N PHE A 242 6.67 -12.22 19.54
CA PHE A 242 7.18 -11.71 18.27
C PHE A 242 8.41 -10.85 18.52
N VAL A 243 9.39 -11.01 17.64
CA VAL A 243 10.60 -10.19 17.58
C VAL A 243 10.76 -9.62 16.17
N GLN A 244 11.45 -8.50 16.04
CA GLN A 244 11.78 -7.96 14.71
C GLN A 244 12.77 -8.88 14.01
N LEU A 245 12.50 -9.18 12.73
CA LEU A 245 13.44 -9.83 11.84
C LEU A 245 14.64 -8.91 11.60
N ARG A 246 15.81 -9.48 11.38
CA ARG A 246 17.00 -8.68 11.05
C ARG A 246 16.88 -8.14 9.63
N GLU A 247 16.86 -6.83 9.50
CA GLU A 247 16.64 -6.12 8.23
C GLU A 247 17.70 -5.04 7.99
N ARG A 248 18.96 -5.35 8.37
CA ARG A 248 20.07 -4.46 8.08
C ARG A 248 20.29 -4.36 6.56
N ASP A 249 20.49 -3.15 6.06
CA ASP A 249 20.75 -2.86 4.65
C ASP A 249 19.58 -3.24 3.70
N LYS A 250 18.38 -3.37 4.25
CA LYS A 250 17.12 -3.59 3.55
C LYS A 250 16.15 -2.46 3.83
N HIS A 251 15.37 -2.04 2.82
CA HIS A 251 14.28 -1.09 3.03
C HIS A 251 13.23 -1.67 3.99
N SER A 252 12.62 -0.81 4.77
CA SER A 252 11.44 -1.13 5.60
C SER A 252 10.18 -1.36 4.75
N ASP A 253 9.02 -1.38 5.40
CA ASP A 253 7.70 -1.39 4.75
C ASP A 253 7.47 -2.62 3.88
N ASN A 254 7.25 -3.73 4.59
CA ASN A 254 7.19 -5.07 4.01
C ASN A 254 5.76 -5.49 3.75
N HIS A 255 5.47 -5.97 2.53
CA HIS A 255 4.13 -6.35 2.10
C HIS A 255 3.98 -7.83 1.79
N SER A 256 5.04 -8.49 1.36
CA SER A 256 4.98 -9.91 1.00
C SER A 256 6.29 -10.62 1.27
N ILE A 257 6.18 -11.92 1.53
CA ILE A 257 7.33 -12.82 1.66
C ILE A 257 7.04 -14.12 0.90
N ALA A 258 8.05 -14.61 0.19
CA ALA A 258 8.02 -15.89 -0.46
C ALA A 258 9.22 -16.75 -0.01
N PHE A 259 9.04 -18.06 -0.09
CA PHE A 259 10.00 -19.07 0.34
C PHE A 259 10.37 -19.98 -0.81
N ARG A 260 11.52 -20.64 -0.73
CA ARG A 260 11.83 -21.80 -1.60
C ARG A 260 11.50 -23.09 -0.87
N GLU A 261 10.86 -24.01 -1.54
CA GLU A 261 10.43 -25.28 -0.95
C GLU A 261 11.61 -26.10 -0.39
N ASN A 262 12.73 -26.09 -1.10
CA ASN A 262 13.91 -26.91 -0.79
C ASN A 262 15.05 -26.14 -0.10
N ASP A 263 14.80 -24.88 0.32
CA ASP A 263 15.83 -24.06 0.97
C ASP A 263 15.25 -23.31 2.18
N PRO A 264 15.48 -23.81 3.41
CA PRO A 264 14.95 -23.19 4.62
C PRO A 264 15.56 -21.83 4.97
N ASN A 265 16.67 -21.48 4.33
CA ASN A 265 17.37 -20.21 4.57
C ASN A 265 16.97 -19.13 3.57
N TYR A 266 16.20 -19.50 2.52
CA TYR A 266 15.82 -18.55 1.48
C TYR A 266 14.56 -17.76 1.83
N LEU A 267 14.67 -16.43 1.67
CA LEU A 267 13.55 -15.48 1.76
C LEU A 267 13.58 -14.52 0.58
N LEU A 268 12.42 -14.28 -0.04
CA LEU A 268 12.21 -13.21 -1.01
C LEU A 268 11.15 -12.27 -0.47
N VAL A 269 11.46 -10.98 -0.35
CA VAL A 269 10.59 -9.99 0.28
C VAL A 269 10.32 -8.82 -0.65
N GLY A 270 9.04 -8.47 -0.81
CA GLY A 270 8.59 -7.24 -1.47
C GLY A 270 8.39 -6.11 -0.47
N THR A 271 8.94 -4.93 -0.80
CA THR A 271 8.89 -3.71 0.00
C THR A 271 8.51 -2.51 -0.84
N ASP A 272 8.27 -1.34 -0.21
CA ASP A 272 8.02 -0.07 -0.91
C ASP A 272 9.21 0.39 -1.80
N ALA A 273 10.42 -0.16 -1.60
CA ALA A 273 11.58 0.12 -2.44
C ALA A 273 11.94 -1.01 -3.43
N GLY A 274 11.08 -2.02 -3.59
CA GLY A 274 11.31 -3.13 -4.49
C GLY A 274 11.58 -4.46 -3.79
N ILE A 275 12.36 -5.33 -4.43
CA ILE A 275 12.53 -6.72 -4.02
C ILE A 275 13.91 -6.94 -3.38
N TYR A 276 13.89 -7.66 -2.27
CA TYR A 276 15.08 -8.10 -1.52
C TYR A 276 15.10 -9.61 -1.36
N GLU A 277 16.29 -10.21 -1.46
CA GLU A 277 16.54 -11.63 -1.40
C GLU A 277 17.55 -11.93 -0.29
N SER A 278 17.27 -12.93 0.54
CA SER A 278 18.17 -13.46 1.55
C SER A 278 18.40 -14.94 1.32
N PHE A 279 19.63 -15.42 1.51
CA PHE A 279 20.05 -16.81 1.40
C PHE A 279 20.52 -17.42 2.73
N ASP A 280 20.40 -16.66 3.82
CA ASP A 280 20.92 -16.94 5.14
C ASP A 280 19.91 -16.64 6.26
N LEU A 281 18.61 -16.77 5.94
CA LEU A 281 17.48 -16.56 6.85
C LEU A 281 17.51 -15.17 7.49
N ALA A 282 17.66 -14.13 6.64
CA ALA A 282 17.67 -12.71 7.01
C ALA A 282 18.93 -12.19 7.71
N GLU A 283 20.05 -12.94 7.75
CA GLU A 283 21.32 -12.40 8.24
C GLU A 283 21.85 -11.30 7.30
N THR A 284 21.74 -11.51 5.97
CA THR A 284 22.07 -10.52 4.94
C THR A 284 21.00 -10.42 3.86
N TRP A 285 20.96 -9.28 3.17
CA TRP A 285 19.98 -8.99 2.13
C TRP A 285 20.63 -8.50 0.85
N LYS A 286 20.15 -9.01 -0.29
CA LYS A 286 20.52 -8.58 -1.63
C LYS A 286 19.37 -7.83 -2.28
N TYR A 287 19.59 -6.58 -2.66
CA TYR A 287 18.61 -5.76 -3.40
C TYR A 287 18.64 -6.07 -4.89
N HIS A 288 17.47 -6.22 -5.51
CA HIS A 288 17.31 -6.39 -6.96
C HIS A 288 17.24 -5.03 -7.66
N LYS A 289 18.40 -4.55 -8.15
CA LYS A 289 18.57 -3.21 -8.75
C LYS A 289 18.03 -3.06 -10.18
N ASN A 290 17.67 -4.16 -10.83
CA ASN A 290 17.36 -4.21 -12.26
C ASN A 290 15.86 -4.22 -12.58
N LEU A 291 15.02 -3.87 -11.64
CA LEU A 291 13.58 -3.72 -11.88
C LEU A 291 13.32 -2.33 -12.46
N PRO A 292 12.82 -2.21 -13.71
CA PRO A 292 12.64 -0.92 -14.38
C PRO A 292 11.26 -0.32 -14.05
N ILE A 293 10.91 -0.26 -12.75
CA ILE A 293 9.63 0.25 -12.28
C ILE A 293 9.86 1.29 -11.18
N THR A 294 9.14 2.42 -11.30
CA THR A 294 9.09 3.49 -10.31
C THR A 294 7.74 4.19 -10.43
N GLN A 295 7.09 4.45 -9.30
CA GLN A 295 5.84 5.19 -9.25
C GLN A 295 6.10 6.61 -8.78
N PHE A 296 5.98 7.58 -9.68
CA PHE A 296 6.07 9.00 -9.34
C PHE A 296 4.70 9.57 -8.95
N TYR A 297 4.67 10.43 -7.95
CA TYR A 297 3.48 11.25 -7.66
C TYR A 297 3.21 12.25 -8.79
N LYS A 298 4.21 13.04 -9.10
CA LYS A 298 4.19 14.04 -10.18
C LYS A 298 5.59 14.17 -10.77
N VAL A 299 5.67 14.67 -12.00
CA VAL A 299 6.92 14.90 -12.71
C VAL A 299 7.02 16.32 -13.24
N ALA A 300 8.22 16.86 -13.29
CA ALA A 300 8.57 18.11 -13.93
C ALA A 300 9.75 17.90 -14.87
N VAL A 301 9.96 18.82 -15.81
CA VAL A 301 11.09 18.83 -16.72
C VAL A 301 11.74 20.21 -16.74
N ASN A 302 13.06 20.26 -16.91
CA ASN A 302 13.78 21.53 -17.13
C ASN A 302 14.01 21.78 -18.63
N ASN A 303 14.64 22.92 -18.94
CA ASN A 303 14.95 23.35 -20.30
C ASN A 303 16.40 23.04 -20.72
N ALA A 304 17.07 22.06 -20.09
CA ALA A 304 18.45 21.75 -20.40
C ALA A 304 18.63 21.28 -21.85
N TYR A 305 19.69 21.79 -22.51
CA TYR A 305 20.05 21.43 -23.87
C TYR A 305 21.34 20.57 -23.86
N PRO A 306 21.50 19.55 -24.73
CA PRO A 306 20.57 19.10 -25.78
C PRO A 306 19.42 18.20 -25.26
N PHE A 307 19.48 17.72 -24.03
CA PHE A 307 18.49 16.83 -23.43
C PHE A 307 17.99 17.44 -22.14
N TYR A 308 16.66 17.61 -22.05
CA TYR A 308 16.04 18.01 -20.80
C TYR A 308 16.15 16.90 -19.73
N HIS A 309 16.13 17.27 -18.48
CA HIS A 309 16.06 16.34 -17.36
C HIS A 309 14.62 16.23 -16.85
N ILE A 310 14.30 15.05 -16.33
CA ILE A 310 13.02 14.72 -15.70
C ILE A 310 13.26 14.66 -14.19
N PHE A 311 12.37 15.27 -13.42
CA PHE A 311 12.40 15.28 -11.96
C PHE A 311 11.08 14.80 -11.42
N GLY A 312 11.10 14.04 -10.32
CA GLY A 312 9.88 13.57 -9.69
C GLY A 312 10.10 13.03 -8.30
N GLY A 313 9.05 13.08 -7.49
CA GLY A 313 9.02 12.53 -6.15
C GLY A 313 8.30 11.21 -6.09
N THR A 314 8.77 10.34 -5.20
CA THR A 314 8.23 9.01 -4.96
C THR A 314 7.95 8.83 -3.47
N GLN A 315 6.86 8.16 -3.13
CA GLN A 315 6.59 7.75 -1.75
C GLN A 315 7.78 6.92 -1.23
N ASP A 316 8.22 7.18 0.00
CA ASP A 316 9.25 6.46 0.75
C ASP A 316 10.68 6.45 0.14
N ASN A 317 10.85 6.88 -1.11
CA ASN A 317 12.13 6.78 -1.83
C ASN A 317 12.73 8.14 -2.23
N GLY A 318 12.12 9.24 -1.80
CA GLY A 318 12.60 10.60 -2.03
C GLY A 318 12.29 11.15 -3.41
N SER A 319 12.93 12.25 -3.77
CA SER A 319 12.86 12.86 -5.10
C SER A 319 14.12 12.60 -5.88
N ALA A 320 13.98 12.30 -7.17
CA ALA A 320 15.08 11.98 -8.06
C ALA A 320 15.03 12.80 -9.36
N GLY A 321 16.17 12.95 -9.99
CA GLY A 321 16.33 13.54 -11.33
C GLY A 321 17.13 12.65 -12.25
N GLY A 322 16.86 12.73 -13.54
CA GLY A 322 17.60 11.98 -14.57
C GLY A 322 17.38 12.53 -15.97
N PRO A 323 18.25 12.18 -16.94
CA PRO A 323 18.16 12.72 -18.31
C PRO A 323 17.00 12.07 -19.08
N SER A 324 16.40 12.84 -20.00
CA SER A 324 15.39 12.33 -20.94
C SER A 324 15.99 11.45 -22.04
N ARG A 325 17.28 11.64 -22.33
CA ARG A 325 18.05 10.89 -23.34
C ARG A 325 19.51 10.75 -22.91
N THR A 326 20.21 9.82 -23.54
CA THR A 326 21.65 9.64 -23.46
C THR A 326 22.20 9.31 -24.85
N ASP A 327 23.45 9.62 -25.10
CA ASP A 327 24.25 9.19 -26.27
C ASP A 327 24.91 7.83 -26.02
N GLU A 328 24.81 7.28 -24.82
CA GLU A 328 25.33 5.95 -24.52
C GLU A 328 24.54 4.85 -25.25
N ARG A 329 25.26 3.91 -25.86
CA ARG A 329 24.68 2.80 -26.63
C ARG A 329 23.73 1.92 -25.81
N GLN A 330 23.97 1.79 -24.52
CA GLN A 330 23.14 1.00 -23.59
C GLN A 330 21.86 1.73 -23.15
N GLY A 331 21.68 2.99 -23.54
CA GLY A 331 20.54 3.81 -23.10
C GLY A 331 20.68 4.33 -21.67
N ILE A 332 19.59 4.85 -21.13
CA ILE A 332 19.54 5.39 -19.77
C ILE A 332 19.63 4.23 -18.77
N ARG A 333 20.52 4.38 -17.78
CA ARG A 333 20.75 3.41 -16.70
C ARG A 333 20.50 4.05 -15.34
N ASN A 334 20.38 3.23 -14.29
CA ASN A 334 20.23 3.72 -12.92
C ASN A 334 21.33 4.70 -12.49
N ALA A 335 22.53 4.55 -13.01
CA ALA A 335 23.65 5.45 -12.73
C ALA A 335 23.45 6.89 -13.27
N HIS A 336 22.50 7.11 -14.18
CA HIS A 336 22.16 8.44 -14.69
C HIS A 336 21.14 9.17 -13.81
N TRP A 337 20.49 8.44 -12.89
CA TRP A 337 19.55 9.01 -11.94
C TRP A 337 20.26 9.38 -10.65
N TYR A 338 19.94 10.53 -10.10
CA TYR A 338 20.50 11.04 -8.87
C TYR A 338 19.39 11.49 -7.91
N LYS A 339 19.65 11.33 -6.61
CA LYS A 339 18.74 11.76 -5.56
C LYS A 339 18.86 13.28 -5.35
N ILE A 340 17.71 13.95 -5.25
CA ILE A 340 17.61 15.39 -5.01
C ILE A 340 17.30 15.65 -3.53
N LEU A 341 16.26 14.98 -3.01
CA LEU A 341 15.80 15.09 -1.63
C LEU A 341 15.47 13.71 -1.06
N GLY A 342 15.53 13.59 0.25
CA GLY A 342 15.08 12.42 1.00
C GLY A 342 13.59 12.44 1.32
N ALA A 343 13.19 11.62 2.28
CA ALA A 343 11.83 11.45 2.79
C ALA A 343 10.83 10.98 1.71
N ASP A 344 9.53 11.25 1.88
CA ASP A 344 8.51 10.97 0.86
C ASP A 344 8.52 12.10 -0.17
N GLY A 345 9.14 11.88 -1.32
CA GLY A 345 9.17 12.88 -2.38
C GLY A 345 7.78 13.07 -3.00
N HIS A 346 7.42 14.31 -3.27
CA HIS A 346 6.13 14.68 -3.86
C HIS A 346 6.30 15.49 -5.14
N GLN A 347 5.67 16.63 -5.23
CA GLN A 347 5.77 17.48 -6.41
C GLN A 347 7.17 18.09 -6.53
N THR A 348 7.70 18.08 -7.74
CA THR A 348 8.87 18.87 -8.14
C THR A 348 8.47 19.97 -9.11
N ALA A 349 9.28 21.04 -9.16
CA ALA A 349 9.18 22.09 -10.17
C ALA A 349 10.61 22.55 -10.55
N THR A 350 10.78 23.14 -11.71
CA THR A 350 12.09 23.56 -12.23
C THR A 350 12.11 25.05 -12.50
N ASP A 351 13.26 25.69 -12.27
CA ASP A 351 13.46 27.06 -12.70
C ASP A 351 13.61 27.11 -14.22
N PRO A 352 12.81 27.92 -14.95
CA PRO A 352 12.84 27.94 -16.39
C PRO A 352 14.09 28.62 -16.98
N VAL A 353 14.88 29.35 -16.18
CA VAL A 353 16.12 30.03 -16.59
C VAL A 353 17.35 29.27 -16.13
N TYR A 354 17.37 28.82 -14.87
CA TYR A 354 18.50 28.10 -14.28
C TYR A 354 18.21 26.61 -14.20
N ASN A 355 18.68 25.86 -15.19
CA ASN A 355 18.44 24.42 -15.30
C ASN A 355 18.94 23.59 -14.12
N ASP A 356 19.81 24.17 -13.30
CA ASP A 356 20.39 23.54 -12.12
C ASP A 356 19.59 23.84 -10.82
N ILE A 357 18.55 24.68 -10.89
CA ILE A 357 17.68 24.98 -9.77
C ILE A 357 16.40 24.16 -9.88
N VAL A 358 16.16 23.34 -8.86
CA VAL A 358 14.97 22.48 -8.75
C VAL A 358 14.29 22.77 -7.42
N TYR A 359 12.97 22.89 -7.46
CA TYR A 359 12.13 22.94 -6.27
C TYR A 359 11.58 21.54 -6.04
N GLY A 360 11.67 21.06 -4.81
CA GLY A 360 11.13 19.78 -4.43
C GLY A 360 10.52 19.83 -3.03
N GLU A 361 9.49 19.07 -2.84
CA GLU A 361 8.89 18.93 -1.52
C GLU A 361 8.87 17.49 -1.05
N PHE A 362 8.80 17.32 0.26
CA PHE A 362 8.35 16.11 0.89
C PHE A 362 7.15 16.40 1.79
N GLN A 363 6.62 15.36 2.45
CA GLN A 363 5.31 15.39 3.09
C GLN A 363 5.02 16.66 3.89
N GLN A 364 3.75 17.10 3.82
CA GLN A 364 3.23 18.28 4.52
C GLN A 364 3.87 19.61 4.08
N GLY A 365 4.16 19.73 2.79
CA GLY A 365 4.62 20.95 2.17
C GLY A 365 6.02 21.40 2.59
N VAL A 366 6.87 20.50 3.06
CA VAL A 366 8.27 20.82 3.40
C VAL A 366 9.05 21.05 2.11
N LEU A 367 9.00 22.31 1.63
CA LEU A 367 9.51 22.73 0.33
C LEU A 367 10.98 23.17 0.41
N HIS A 368 11.78 22.67 -0.52
CA HIS A 368 13.19 23.03 -0.68
C HIS A 368 13.47 23.59 -2.08
N ARG A 369 14.40 24.52 -2.15
CA ARG A 369 15.13 24.89 -3.37
C ARG A 369 16.46 24.17 -3.35
N VAL A 370 16.75 23.42 -4.41
CA VAL A 370 17.98 22.61 -4.53
C VAL A 370 18.81 23.15 -5.69
N ASP A 371 20.08 23.44 -5.43
CA ASP A 371 21.10 23.73 -6.46
C ASP A 371 21.83 22.43 -6.80
N LEU A 372 21.61 21.93 -8.01
CA LEU A 372 22.19 20.66 -8.48
C LEU A 372 23.72 20.74 -8.69
N LYS A 373 24.30 21.93 -8.83
CA LYS A 373 25.75 22.11 -9.00
C LYS A 373 26.49 21.98 -7.68
N THR A 374 25.93 22.56 -6.62
CA THR A 374 26.55 22.58 -5.30
C THR A 374 26.04 21.46 -4.39
N GLY A 375 24.86 20.91 -4.69
CA GLY A 375 24.14 19.98 -3.83
C GLY A 375 23.47 20.64 -2.62
N GLU A 376 23.44 21.98 -2.57
CA GLU A 376 22.79 22.73 -1.49
C GLU A 376 21.26 22.61 -1.58
N ALA A 377 20.62 22.28 -0.48
CA ALA A 377 19.16 22.24 -0.34
C ALA A 377 18.73 23.22 0.76
N VAL A 378 18.08 24.29 0.37
CA VAL A 378 17.60 25.34 1.27
C VAL A 378 16.10 25.13 1.53
N LEU A 379 15.72 25.04 2.79
CA LEU A 379 14.29 25.02 3.20
C LEU A 379 13.67 26.39 2.91
N ILE A 380 12.70 26.41 2.02
CA ILE A 380 12.00 27.64 1.61
C ILE A 380 10.48 27.60 1.89
N GLN A 381 9.99 26.65 2.66
CA GLN A 381 8.58 26.57 3.05
C GLN A 381 8.13 27.86 3.73
N PRO A 382 7.00 28.50 3.32
CA PRO A 382 6.43 29.63 4.05
C PRO A 382 6.17 29.30 5.51
N GLN A 383 6.58 30.18 6.41
CA GLN A 383 6.38 30.03 7.84
C GLN A 383 5.30 31.02 8.34
N PRO A 384 4.47 30.62 9.32
CA PRO A 384 3.50 31.52 9.92
C PRO A 384 4.23 32.66 10.63
N ARG A 385 3.60 33.85 10.66
CA ARG A 385 4.09 34.97 11.45
C ARG A 385 3.85 34.71 12.94
N GLU A 386 4.54 35.48 13.78
CA GLU A 386 4.32 35.41 15.23
C GLU A 386 2.85 35.63 15.58
N GLY A 387 2.26 34.72 16.36
CA GLY A 387 0.85 34.77 16.75
C GLY A 387 -0.14 34.19 15.72
N GLU A 388 0.29 33.85 14.52
CA GLU A 388 -0.54 33.14 13.55
C GLU A 388 -0.60 31.62 13.84
N LYS A 389 -1.71 30.95 13.44
CA LYS A 389 -1.81 29.48 13.49
C LYS A 389 -0.90 28.87 12.44
N TYR A 390 -0.46 27.63 12.71
CA TYR A 390 0.26 26.82 11.71
C TYR A 390 -0.59 26.60 10.47
N GLU A 391 0.10 26.61 9.32
CA GLU A 391 -0.52 26.33 8.03
C GLU A 391 -0.97 24.86 7.93
N ARG A 392 -2.10 24.65 7.27
CA ARG A 392 -2.59 23.32 6.92
C ARG A 392 -2.01 22.91 5.56
N TRP A 393 -0.81 22.37 5.56
CA TRP A 393 -0.18 21.83 4.35
C TRP A 393 -0.78 20.49 3.98
N ASN A 394 -1.07 20.29 2.69
CA ASN A 394 -1.43 18.98 2.17
C ASN A 394 -0.23 18.02 2.28
N TRP A 395 -0.48 16.75 2.20
CA TRP A 395 0.59 15.76 2.07
C TRP A 395 1.42 16.01 0.81
N ASP A 396 0.78 16.36 -0.29
CA ASP A 396 1.33 16.76 -1.59
C ASP A 396 0.81 18.17 -1.90
N SER A 397 1.48 19.20 -1.38
CA SER A 397 1.09 20.61 -1.54
C SER A 397 1.43 21.13 -2.94
N PRO A 398 0.54 21.89 -3.61
CA PRO A 398 0.83 22.33 -4.97
C PRO A 398 1.83 23.48 -5.02
N ILE A 399 2.89 23.31 -5.81
CA ILE A 399 3.85 24.36 -6.19
C ILE A 399 3.71 24.70 -7.67
N LEU A 400 3.81 26.00 -7.98
CA LEU A 400 3.83 26.53 -9.34
C LEU A 400 4.95 27.56 -9.48
N VAL A 401 5.83 27.37 -10.45
CA VAL A 401 6.74 28.40 -10.96
C VAL A 401 5.98 29.19 -12.01
N SER A 402 5.92 30.52 -11.85
CA SER A 402 5.19 31.38 -12.78
C SER A 402 5.73 31.27 -14.21
N PRO A 403 4.89 31.01 -15.21
CA PRO A 403 5.31 31.03 -16.61
C PRO A 403 5.61 32.46 -17.11
N HIS A 404 5.20 33.49 -16.37
CA HIS A 404 5.35 34.91 -16.75
C HIS A 404 6.59 35.56 -16.11
N LYS A 405 7.01 35.07 -14.94
CA LYS A 405 8.16 35.60 -14.19
C LYS A 405 8.92 34.46 -13.51
N PRO A 406 10.10 34.08 -13.99
CA PRO A 406 10.83 32.90 -13.49
C PRO A 406 11.15 32.90 -11.98
N GLU A 407 11.32 34.09 -11.38
CA GLU A 407 11.59 34.23 -9.94
C GLU A 407 10.35 34.07 -9.07
N ARG A 408 9.17 34.12 -9.70
CA ARG A 408 7.91 34.04 -8.97
C ARG A 408 7.49 32.60 -8.75
N LEU A 409 7.20 32.30 -7.50
CA LEU A 409 6.64 31.02 -7.09
C LEU A 409 5.27 31.24 -6.43
N PHE A 410 4.38 30.27 -6.64
CA PHE A 410 3.16 30.11 -5.85
C PHE A 410 3.23 28.78 -5.13
N PHE A 411 2.83 28.77 -3.86
CA PHE A 411 2.74 27.57 -3.05
C PHE A 411 1.48 27.64 -2.18
N ALA A 412 0.79 26.52 -1.95
CA ALA A 412 -0.51 26.59 -1.28
C ALA A 412 -0.67 25.60 -0.14
N SER A 413 -1.19 26.12 0.96
CA SER A 413 -1.71 25.46 2.16
C SER A 413 -3.25 25.48 2.12
N GLN A 414 -3.92 26.06 3.13
CA GLN A 414 -5.33 26.52 3.03
C GLN A 414 -5.44 27.88 2.34
N ARG A 415 -4.34 28.59 2.20
CA ARG A 415 -4.22 29.88 1.49
C ARG A 415 -3.09 29.83 0.48
N VAL A 416 -3.07 30.76 -0.46
CA VAL A 416 -2.02 30.85 -1.47
C VAL A 416 -0.94 31.80 -1.01
N TRP A 417 0.30 31.35 -1.11
CA TRP A 417 1.51 32.08 -0.86
C TRP A 417 2.21 32.42 -2.18
N LYS A 418 2.78 33.62 -2.26
CA LYS A 418 3.56 34.10 -3.41
C LYS A 418 4.94 34.52 -2.96
N SER A 419 5.95 34.12 -3.70
CA SER A 419 7.33 34.61 -3.62
C SER A 419 7.69 35.33 -4.91
N GLU A 420 8.45 36.40 -4.83
CA GLU A 420 9.00 37.15 -5.98
C GLU A 420 10.52 36.94 -6.15
N ASN A 421 11.13 36.05 -5.34
CA ASN A 421 12.59 35.87 -5.22
C ASN A 421 12.96 34.39 -4.96
N ARG A 422 12.37 33.46 -5.71
CA ARG A 422 12.67 32.01 -5.67
C ARG A 422 12.51 31.38 -4.28
N GLY A 423 11.59 31.91 -3.46
CA GLY A 423 11.30 31.36 -2.15
C GLY A 423 12.11 31.93 -0.99
N ASP A 424 12.97 32.93 -1.22
CA ASP A 424 13.70 33.59 -0.12
C ASP A 424 12.77 34.37 0.84
N SER A 425 11.65 34.85 0.31
CA SER A 425 10.59 35.43 1.13
C SER A 425 9.21 35.15 0.53
N TRP A 426 8.18 35.15 1.38
CA TRP A 426 6.82 34.82 1.01
C TRP A 426 5.81 35.82 1.57
N GLU A 427 4.77 36.12 0.79
CA GLU A 427 3.60 36.84 1.22
C GLU A 427 2.32 36.04 0.97
N PRO A 428 1.37 35.95 1.91
CA PRO A 428 0.07 35.37 1.64
C PRO A 428 -0.73 36.36 0.77
N ILE A 429 -1.24 35.82 -0.36
CA ILE A 429 -2.04 36.62 -1.32
C ILE A 429 -3.54 36.30 -1.25
N SER A 430 -3.92 35.36 -0.40
CA SER A 430 -5.33 35.03 -0.14
C SER A 430 -5.57 34.81 1.36
N GLY A 431 -6.84 34.82 1.76
CA GLY A 431 -7.31 34.21 2.99
C GLY A 431 -7.42 32.69 2.86
N ASP A 432 -8.10 32.04 3.80
CA ASP A 432 -8.47 30.64 3.71
C ASP A 432 -9.45 30.45 2.55
N LEU A 433 -9.08 29.64 1.57
CA LEU A 433 -9.87 29.31 0.38
C LEU A 433 -10.58 27.96 0.49
N THR A 434 -10.46 27.29 1.63
CA THR A 434 -11.11 26.01 1.89
C THR A 434 -12.52 26.22 2.47
N ARG A 435 -13.24 25.12 2.65
CA ARG A 435 -14.55 25.18 3.34
C ARG A 435 -14.41 25.28 4.85
N ASP A 436 -13.23 25.02 5.40
CA ASP A 436 -12.91 24.96 6.83
C ASP A 436 -13.89 24.09 7.65
N GLU A 437 -14.32 22.96 7.04
CA GLU A 437 -15.26 22.04 7.66
C GLU A 437 -14.56 21.12 8.68
N GLU A 438 -15.22 20.87 9.82
CA GLU A 438 -14.72 19.88 10.78
C GLU A 438 -14.85 18.46 10.17
N ARG A 439 -13.72 17.77 10.05
CA ARG A 439 -13.69 16.43 9.40
C ARG A 439 -14.60 15.39 10.05
N LEU A 440 -14.83 15.47 11.36
CA LEU A 440 -15.72 14.57 12.08
C LEU A 440 -17.19 14.81 11.81
N ASP A 441 -17.55 15.99 11.28
CA ASP A 441 -18.92 16.27 10.84
C ASP A 441 -19.25 15.63 9.50
N LEU A 442 -18.24 15.18 8.76
CA LEU A 442 -18.42 14.56 7.45
C LEU A 442 -18.78 13.07 7.62
N PRO A 443 -19.86 12.60 6.97
CA PRO A 443 -20.23 11.20 7.07
C PRO A 443 -19.24 10.31 6.31
N ILE A 444 -18.96 9.13 6.89
CA ILE A 444 -18.26 8.05 6.21
C ILE A 444 -19.07 6.76 6.40
N MET A 445 -19.24 5.96 5.37
CA MET A 445 -20.15 4.80 5.35
C MET A 445 -21.59 5.18 5.76
N GLY A 446 -22.05 6.35 5.30
CA GLY A 446 -23.43 6.83 5.51
C GLY A 446 -23.74 7.38 6.89
N ARG A 447 -22.75 7.55 7.79
CA ARG A 447 -22.97 8.10 9.15
C ARG A 447 -21.78 8.90 9.66
N ARG A 448 -22.02 9.79 10.60
CA ARG A 448 -20.98 10.51 11.33
C ARG A 448 -20.34 9.60 12.38
N HIS A 449 -19.07 9.86 12.67
CA HIS A 449 -18.29 9.15 13.67
C HIS A 449 -17.65 10.13 14.65
N GLY A 450 -17.53 9.73 15.91
CA GLY A 450 -16.84 10.51 16.96
C GLY A 450 -15.36 10.10 17.07
N TRP A 451 -14.63 10.83 17.89
CA TRP A 451 -13.21 10.56 18.23
C TRP A 451 -13.02 9.26 19.03
N ASP A 452 -14.09 8.73 19.58
CA ASP A 452 -14.15 7.45 20.31
C ASP A 452 -14.31 6.23 19.38
N ASN A 453 -14.35 6.47 18.06
CA ASN A 453 -14.40 5.38 17.10
C ASN A 453 -13.12 4.54 17.17
N SER A 454 -13.25 3.21 17.26
CA SER A 454 -12.14 2.26 17.32
C SER A 454 -11.28 2.27 16.05
N TRP A 455 -11.86 2.72 14.93
CA TRP A 455 -11.17 2.82 13.65
C TRP A 455 -10.72 4.26 13.47
N ASP A 456 -9.58 4.43 12.88
CA ASP A 456 -9.02 5.74 12.70
C ASP A 456 -9.84 6.58 11.72
N VAL A 457 -10.60 7.52 12.24
CA VAL A 457 -11.30 8.52 11.43
C VAL A 457 -10.37 9.61 10.91
N LYS A 458 -9.13 9.71 11.42
CA LYS A 458 -8.12 10.64 10.91
C LYS A 458 -7.42 10.05 9.70
N ALA A 459 -7.43 10.77 8.59
CA ALA A 459 -6.42 10.57 7.56
C ALA A 459 -5.06 11.09 8.06
N MET A 460 -3.95 10.55 7.55
CA MET A 460 -2.60 11.01 7.92
C MET A 460 -2.31 12.45 7.48
N SER A 461 -2.91 12.91 6.37
CA SER A 461 -2.78 14.28 5.86
C SER A 461 -3.72 15.24 6.56
N ASN A 462 -3.34 16.51 6.60
CA ASN A 462 -4.23 17.59 7.01
C ASN A 462 -5.44 17.66 6.08
N TYR A 463 -6.59 18.02 6.65
CA TYR A 463 -7.82 18.24 5.91
C TYR A 463 -8.02 19.77 5.69
N ASN A 464 -8.87 20.16 4.73
CA ASN A 464 -9.09 21.53 4.31
C ASN A 464 -7.80 22.20 3.79
N THR A 465 -7.28 21.67 2.71
CA THR A 465 -6.07 22.13 2.03
C THR A 465 -6.32 22.36 0.54
N ILE A 466 -5.57 23.25 -0.07
CA ILE A 466 -5.56 23.42 -1.52
C ILE A 466 -4.74 22.27 -2.14
N THR A 467 -5.21 21.70 -3.23
CA THR A 467 -4.59 20.54 -3.89
C THR A 467 -4.09 20.84 -5.32
N SER A 468 -4.47 22.00 -5.87
CA SER A 468 -4.04 22.40 -7.22
C SER A 468 -4.08 23.92 -7.35
N ILE A 469 -3.13 24.49 -8.09
CA ILE A 469 -3.06 25.90 -8.44
C ILE A 469 -2.64 26.06 -9.91
N SER A 470 -3.09 27.14 -10.53
CA SER A 470 -2.65 27.58 -11.87
C SER A 470 -2.64 29.10 -11.94
N GLU A 471 -1.76 29.69 -12.77
CA GLU A 471 -1.68 31.13 -13.08
C GLU A 471 -2.18 31.42 -14.50
#